data_7b8f238b0211842e9831e3e5849274fd
#
_entry.id   7b8f238b0211842e9831e3e5849274fd
#
_cell.length_a   1.000
_cell.length_b   1.000
_cell.length_c   1.000
_cell.angle_alpha   90.00
_cell.angle_beta   90.00
_cell.angle_gamma   90.00
#
_symmetry.space_group_name_H-M   'P 1'
#
loop_
_entity.id
_entity.type
_entity.pdbx_description
1 polymer ?
#
loop_
_entity_poly.entity_id
_entity_poly.type
_entity_poly.pdbx_seq_one_letter_code
_entity_poly.pdbx_strand_id
1 'polypeptide(L)'
;MSKYIVLKFGGSSQCKTGLQLMARKIEEYKLQGYTVIIVVSAIGKTTNHLYSITKYCNTSYTEVYKTHKKMCNDLNIDFSKIEILLEQLMTDINDLKYSHFKDI
;
A
#
# COMPACT_ATOMS: atom_id res chain seq x y z
N MET A 1 -15.96 -11.70 -26.24
CA MET A 1 -15.57 -10.30 -25.98
C MET A 1 -15.21 -10.13 -24.50
N SER A 2 -14.03 -9.56 -24.24
CA SER A 2 -13.58 -9.35 -22.87
C SER A 2 -14.41 -8.27 -22.18
N LYS A 3 -14.85 -8.57 -20.96
CA LYS A 3 -15.52 -7.58 -20.10
C LYS A 3 -14.56 -7.09 -19.04
N TYR A 4 -14.49 -5.80 -18.86
CA TYR A 4 -13.66 -5.17 -17.85
C TYR A 4 -14.51 -4.44 -16.83
N ILE A 5 -14.07 -4.48 -15.58
CA ILE A 5 -14.66 -3.67 -14.52
C ILE A 5 -13.55 -3.02 -13.71
N VAL A 6 -13.74 -1.75 -13.36
CA VAL A 6 -12.81 -1.01 -12.52
C VAL A 6 -13.43 -0.86 -11.14
N LEU A 7 -12.71 -1.34 -10.13
CA LEU A 7 -13.12 -1.22 -8.72
C LEU A 7 -12.16 -0.27 -8.02
N LYS A 8 -12.70 0.80 -7.45
CA LYS A 8 -11.90 1.75 -6.68
C LYS A 8 -12.17 1.56 -5.18
N PHE A 9 -11.10 1.33 -4.43
CA PHE A 9 -11.16 1.21 -2.98
C PHE A 9 -10.34 2.34 -2.37
N GLY A 10 -11.03 3.35 -1.83
CA GLY A 10 -10.39 4.53 -1.25
C GLY A 10 -9.68 4.25 0.06
N GLY A 11 -9.11 5.31 0.67
CA GLY A 11 -8.30 5.21 1.89
C GLY A 11 -9.03 4.55 3.05
N SER A 12 -10.31 4.88 3.26
CA SER A 12 -11.11 4.30 4.34
C SER A 12 -11.34 2.80 4.18
N SER A 13 -11.19 2.26 2.97
CA SER A 13 -11.32 0.82 2.69
C SER A 13 -10.00 0.06 2.90
N GLN A 14 -8.90 0.75 3.16
CA GLN A 14 -7.58 0.15 3.36
C GLN A 14 -7.39 -0.27 4.82
N CYS A 15 -8.30 -1.09 5.32
CA CYS A 15 -8.28 -1.69 6.65
C CYS A 15 -8.58 -3.17 6.50
N LYS A 16 -8.47 -3.93 7.59
CA LYS A 16 -8.68 -5.38 7.57
C LYS A 16 -10.00 -5.76 6.91
N THR A 17 -11.10 -5.20 7.40
CA THR A 17 -12.45 -5.53 6.88
C THR A 17 -12.63 -5.05 5.44
N GLY A 18 -12.12 -3.87 5.11
CA GLY A 18 -12.20 -3.32 3.76
C GLY A 18 -11.43 -4.16 2.75
N LEU A 19 -10.22 -4.61 3.10
CA LEU A 19 -9.42 -5.46 2.22
C LEU A 19 -10.05 -6.85 2.04
N GLN A 20 -10.65 -7.39 3.10
CA GLN A 20 -11.40 -8.65 2.99
C GLN A 20 -12.63 -8.51 2.08
N LEU A 21 -13.35 -7.40 2.18
CA LEU A 21 -14.48 -7.11 1.30
C LEU A 21 -14.00 -6.96 -0.15
N MET A 22 -12.88 -6.27 -0.36
CA MET A 22 -12.27 -6.11 -1.68
C MET A 22 -11.99 -7.48 -2.32
N ALA A 23 -11.36 -8.38 -1.58
CA ALA A 23 -11.05 -9.73 -2.06
C ALA A 23 -12.32 -10.48 -2.50
N ARG A 24 -13.40 -10.38 -1.71
CA ARG A 24 -14.68 -11.01 -2.05
C ARG A 24 -15.30 -10.41 -3.30
N LYS A 25 -15.26 -9.09 -3.45
CA LYS A 25 -15.80 -8.41 -4.63
C LYS A 25 -15.03 -8.79 -5.89
N ILE A 26 -13.72 -8.90 -5.80
CA ILE A 26 -12.88 -9.34 -6.92
C ILE A 26 -13.32 -10.75 -7.36
N GLU A 27 -13.48 -11.68 -6.42
CA GLU A 27 -13.92 -13.03 -6.73
C GLU A 27 -15.32 -13.06 -7.37
N GLU A 28 -16.26 -12.29 -6.84
CA GLU A 28 -17.61 -12.21 -7.38
C GLU A 28 -17.61 -11.78 -8.85
N TYR A 29 -16.84 -10.73 -9.18
CA TYR A 29 -16.79 -10.23 -10.56
C TYR A 29 -16.03 -11.18 -11.48
N LYS A 30 -14.96 -11.80 -10.98
CA LYS A 30 -14.24 -12.80 -11.77
C LYS A 30 -15.13 -13.98 -12.13
N LEU A 31 -15.96 -14.45 -11.20
CA LEU A 31 -16.90 -15.53 -11.46
C LEU A 31 -17.96 -15.15 -12.49
N GLN A 32 -18.24 -13.87 -12.63
CA GLN A 32 -19.16 -13.38 -13.67
C GLN A 32 -18.49 -13.15 -15.02
N GLY A 33 -17.20 -13.48 -15.14
CA GLY A 33 -16.45 -13.36 -16.39
C GLY A 33 -15.78 -12.03 -16.61
N TYR A 34 -15.72 -11.16 -15.58
CA TYR A 34 -15.03 -9.87 -15.71
C TYR A 34 -13.53 -10.01 -15.50
N THR A 35 -12.78 -9.23 -16.28
CA THR A 35 -11.41 -8.89 -15.94
C THR A 35 -11.45 -7.70 -14.99
N VAL A 36 -10.91 -7.84 -13.80
CA VAL A 36 -11.03 -6.83 -12.74
C VAL A 36 -9.78 -5.97 -12.70
N ILE A 37 -9.98 -4.65 -12.80
CA ILE A 37 -8.94 -3.66 -12.61
C ILE A 37 -9.20 -3.00 -11.25
N ILE A 38 -8.19 -2.98 -10.39
CA ILE A 38 -8.34 -2.49 -9.03
C ILE A 38 -7.52 -1.23 -8.86
N VAL A 39 -8.15 -0.20 -8.30
CA VAL A 39 -7.49 1.05 -7.93
C VAL A 39 -7.57 1.17 -6.41
N VAL A 40 -6.42 1.22 -5.75
CA VAL A 40 -6.33 1.25 -4.28
C VAL A 40 -5.61 2.50 -3.80
N SER A 41 -5.81 2.84 -2.54
CA SER A 41 -5.05 3.86 -1.83
C SER A 41 -4.00 3.19 -0.94
N ALA A 42 -3.13 4.01 -0.35
CA ALA A 42 -2.15 3.54 0.62
C ALA A 42 -2.84 3.10 1.91
N ILE A 43 -2.20 2.17 2.63
CA ILE A 43 -2.71 1.63 3.89
C ILE A 43 -2.46 2.62 5.03
N GLY A 44 -3.49 2.86 5.84
CA GLY A 44 -3.38 3.68 7.04
C GLY A 44 -2.88 5.10 6.73
N LYS A 45 -1.91 5.56 7.50
CA LYS A 45 -1.31 6.89 7.35
C LYS A 45 -0.02 6.89 6.53
N THR A 46 0.18 5.89 5.69
CA THR A 46 1.41 5.73 4.90
C THR A 46 1.74 6.98 4.07
N THR A 47 0.75 7.55 3.38
CA THR A 47 0.96 8.76 2.57
C THR A 47 1.46 9.91 3.43
N ASN A 48 0.87 10.11 4.62
CA ASN A 48 1.30 11.16 5.54
C ASN A 48 2.72 10.92 6.05
N HIS A 49 3.07 9.68 6.35
CA HIS A 49 4.42 9.34 6.81
C HIS A 49 5.45 9.56 5.70
N LEU A 50 5.15 9.17 4.46
CA LEU A 50 6.05 9.42 3.33
C LEU A 50 6.25 10.92 3.08
N TYR A 51 5.15 11.68 3.16
CA TYR A 51 5.23 13.13 3.03
C TYR A 51 6.12 13.76 4.11
N SER A 52 5.99 13.29 5.36
CA SER A 52 6.82 13.75 6.46
C SER A 52 8.30 13.47 6.24
N ILE A 53 8.62 12.30 5.68
CA ILE A 53 10.01 11.94 5.36
C ILE A 53 10.59 12.93 4.35
N THR A 54 9.86 13.24 3.28
CA THR A 54 10.35 14.13 2.24
C THR A 54 10.42 15.58 2.69
N LYS A 55 9.41 16.06 3.42
CA LYS A 55 9.30 17.46 3.81
C LYS A 55 10.19 17.82 5.00
N TYR A 56 10.26 16.94 5.99
CA TYR A 56 10.94 17.21 7.26
C TYR A 56 12.22 16.40 7.45
N CYS A 57 12.60 15.59 6.48
CA CYS A 57 13.76 14.70 6.55
C CYS A 57 13.77 13.84 7.83
N ASN A 58 12.58 13.46 8.32
CA ASN A 58 12.47 12.64 9.52
C ASN A 58 12.54 11.15 9.18
N THR A 59 12.51 10.30 10.21
CA THR A 59 12.68 8.86 10.08
C THR A 59 11.37 8.09 10.23
N SER A 60 10.27 8.62 9.70
CA SER A 60 8.95 7.98 9.79
C SER A 60 8.84 6.66 9.02
N TYR A 61 9.91 6.20 8.38
CA TYR A 61 9.96 4.90 7.71
C TYR A 61 9.52 3.76 8.63
N THR A 62 9.90 3.80 9.91
CA THR A 62 9.53 2.79 10.90
C THR A 62 8.02 2.63 11.01
N GLU A 63 7.27 3.73 10.93
CA GLU A 63 5.80 3.70 10.99
C GLU A 63 5.22 3.07 9.73
N VAL A 64 5.80 3.33 8.57
CA VAL A 64 5.38 2.68 7.31
C VAL A 64 5.60 1.17 7.41
N TYR A 65 6.75 0.74 7.89
CA TYR A 65 7.08 -0.67 8.08
C TYR A 65 6.09 -1.35 9.04
N LYS A 66 5.87 -0.75 10.21
CA LYS A 66 4.97 -1.30 11.23
C LYS A 66 3.54 -1.42 10.73
N THR A 67 3.06 -0.41 10.00
CA THR A 67 1.70 -0.39 9.46
C THR A 67 1.48 -1.58 8.52
N HIS A 68 2.41 -1.83 7.63
CA HIS A 68 2.30 -2.92 6.67
C HIS A 68 2.46 -4.29 7.33
N LYS A 69 3.39 -4.40 8.28
CA LYS A 69 3.58 -5.65 9.03
C LYS A 69 2.34 -6.02 9.84
N LYS A 70 1.74 -5.04 10.51
CA LYS A 70 0.51 -5.25 11.28
C LYS A 70 -0.62 -5.70 10.36
N MET A 71 -0.78 -5.06 9.20
CA MET A 71 -1.84 -5.43 8.26
C MET A 71 -1.67 -6.86 7.76
N CYS A 72 -0.46 -7.27 7.44
CA CYS A 72 -0.20 -8.65 7.04
C CYS A 72 -0.53 -9.65 8.15
N ASN A 73 -0.19 -9.33 9.40
CA ASN A 73 -0.54 -10.17 10.54
C ASN A 73 -2.05 -10.25 10.71
N ASP A 74 -2.76 -9.12 10.62
CA ASP A 74 -4.21 -9.06 10.77
C ASP A 74 -4.94 -9.84 9.68
N LEU A 75 -4.38 -9.88 8.48
CA LEU A 75 -4.94 -10.60 7.33
C LEU A 75 -4.40 -12.02 7.20
N ASN A 76 -3.47 -12.42 8.07
CA ASN A 76 -2.80 -13.72 8.01
C ASN A 76 -2.11 -13.95 6.66
N ILE A 77 -1.39 -12.93 6.19
CA ILE A 77 -0.63 -12.96 4.94
C ILE A 77 0.85 -12.98 5.26
N ASP A 78 1.63 -13.74 4.45
CA ASP A 78 3.08 -13.77 4.56
C ASP A 78 3.66 -12.38 4.25
N PHE A 79 4.41 -11.82 5.21
CA PHE A 79 4.99 -10.49 5.11
C PHE A 79 6.29 -10.44 4.29
N SER A 80 6.93 -11.58 4.03
CA SER A 80 8.29 -11.61 3.47
C SER A 80 8.44 -10.87 2.14
N LYS A 81 7.46 -10.99 1.25
CA LYS A 81 7.49 -10.31 -0.06
C LYS A 81 7.32 -8.80 0.07
N ILE A 82 6.48 -8.37 1.00
CA ILE A 82 6.25 -6.96 1.27
C ILE A 82 7.46 -6.36 1.96
N GLU A 83 8.09 -7.11 2.86
CA GLU A 83 9.29 -6.68 3.55
C GLU A 83 10.42 -6.32 2.58
N ILE A 84 10.61 -7.10 1.52
CA ILE A 84 11.60 -6.82 0.48
C ILE A 84 11.34 -5.45 -0.16
N LEU A 85 10.09 -5.15 -0.47
CA LEU A 85 9.69 -3.86 -1.04
C LEU A 85 9.92 -2.71 -0.06
N LEU A 86 9.65 -2.94 1.21
CA LEU A 86 9.87 -1.92 2.26
C LEU A 86 11.36 -1.67 2.49
N GLU A 87 12.19 -2.70 2.42
CA GLU A 87 13.65 -2.55 2.49
C GLU A 87 14.18 -1.73 1.31
N GLN A 88 13.65 -1.95 0.11
CA GLN A 88 13.99 -1.16 -1.05
C GLN A 88 13.58 0.31 -0.85
N LEU A 89 12.40 0.55 -0.31
CA LEU A 89 11.94 1.89 0.02
C LEU A 89 12.89 2.58 1.00
N MET A 90 13.35 1.87 2.03
CA MET A 90 14.30 2.41 2.99
C MET A 90 15.62 2.81 2.32
N THR A 91 16.12 1.98 1.39
CA THR A 91 17.30 2.29 0.61
C THR A 91 17.10 3.56 -0.22
N ASP A 92 15.95 3.66 -0.89
CA ASP A 92 15.63 4.83 -1.70
C ASP A 92 15.53 6.10 -0.87
N ILE A 93 14.95 6.01 0.33
CA ILE A 93 14.86 7.14 1.27
C ILE A 93 16.27 7.57 1.70
N ASN A 94 17.14 6.63 2.03
CA ASN A 94 18.51 6.95 2.41
C ASN A 94 19.27 7.62 1.26
N ASP A 95 19.10 7.16 0.04
CA ASP A 95 19.69 7.79 -1.13
C ASP A 95 19.19 9.23 -1.30
N LEU A 96 17.90 9.46 -1.07
CA LEU A 96 17.32 10.81 -1.12
C LEU A 96 17.90 11.74 -0.05
N LYS A 97 18.32 11.24 1.10
CA LYS A 97 18.95 12.06 2.14
C LYS A 97 20.28 12.66 1.68
N TYR A 98 20.94 12.01 0.75
CA TYR A 98 22.20 12.53 0.17
C TYR A 98 21.94 13.32 -1.11
N SER A 99 20.70 13.40 -1.55
CA SER A 99 20.24 14.24 -2.64
C SER A 99 19.58 15.49 -2.05
N HIS A 100 19.08 16.38 -2.89
CA HIS A 100 18.43 17.61 -2.44
C HIS A 100 16.93 17.40 -2.28
N PHE A 101 16.48 17.03 -1.07
CA PHE A 101 15.04 16.89 -0.78
C PHE A 101 14.24 18.13 -1.14
N LYS A 102 14.85 19.30 -1.04
CA LYS A 102 14.19 20.57 -1.41
C LYS A 102 13.85 20.68 -2.89
N ASP A 103 14.40 19.81 -3.71
CA ASP A 103 14.16 19.80 -5.15
C ASP A 103 13.03 18.87 -5.55
N ILE A 104 12.38 18.23 -4.57
CA ILE A 104 11.28 17.30 -4.80
C ILE A 104 9.93 18.01 -4.80
#